data_7836dc3eaece88553cde79ef50cf5f4d
#
_entry.id   7836dc3eaece88553cde79ef50cf5f4d
#
_cell.length_a   1.000
_cell.length_b   1.000
_cell.length_c   1.000
_cell.angle_alpha   90.00
_cell.angle_beta   90.00
_cell.angle_gamma   90.00
#
_symmetry.space_group_name_H-M   'P 1'
#
loop_
_entity.id
_entity.type
_entity.pdbx_description
1 polymer ?
#
loop_
_entity_poly.entity_id
_entity_poly.type
_entity_poly.pdbx_seq_one_letter_code
_entity_poly.pdbx_strand_id
1 'polypeptide(L)'
;RNLTTELIIDKVIIQGILHKQIFFVGEDNIVHHQSEDVPFSTFLDIFGAEPGMNVQVHPTIETVLFNLLTPTLLHQKVVIEFFVKVTESTQLNILEGAGPLVRIDQVIGEGTKQELLENTVTLNVPAVKIDDITAEIRDLAIEVIEDKVIIQGILHKQIFFIDEDNIEY
;
A
#
# COMPACT_ATOMS: atom_id res chain seq x y z
N ARG A 1 3.73 -7.26 5.31
CA ARG A 1 4.69 -7.60 6.39
C ARG A 1 6.01 -6.91 6.10
N ASN A 2 6.56 -6.22 7.10
CA ASN A 2 7.81 -5.43 7.10
C ASN A 2 7.76 -4.20 6.17
N LEU A 3 7.27 -3.10 6.73
CA LEU A 3 7.43 -1.78 6.17
C LEU A 3 8.68 -1.12 6.74
N THR A 4 9.53 -0.58 5.88
CA THR A 4 10.63 0.33 6.20
C THR A 4 10.42 1.65 5.47
N THR A 5 10.68 2.76 6.17
CA THR A 5 10.66 4.11 5.60
C THR A 5 11.99 4.75 5.78
N GLU A 6 12.46 5.42 4.74
CA GLU A 6 13.69 6.20 4.72
C GLU A 6 13.38 7.65 4.31
N LEU A 7 13.87 8.62 5.11
CA LEU A 7 13.83 10.04 4.82
C LEU A 7 15.13 10.48 4.20
N ILE A 8 15.06 11.04 3.00
CA ILE A 8 16.12 11.87 2.42
C ILE A 8 15.61 13.30 2.26
N ILE A 9 16.51 14.27 2.02
CA ILE A 9 16.15 15.70 1.87
C ILE A 9 15.05 15.85 0.81
N ASP A 10 13.97 16.53 1.16
CA ASP A 10 12.78 16.85 0.35
C ASP A 10 12.04 15.65 -0.26
N LYS A 11 12.28 14.42 0.23
CA LYS A 11 11.68 13.23 -0.35
C LYS A 11 11.37 12.13 0.66
N VAL A 12 10.17 11.56 0.52
CA VAL A 12 9.73 10.37 1.25
C VAL A 12 9.70 9.18 0.31
N ILE A 13 10.49 8.16 0.57
CA ILE A 13 10.49 6.89 -0.15
C ILE A 13 9.58 5.90 0.56
N ILE A 14 8.70 5.23 -0.20
CA ILE A 14 7.73 4.27 0.32
C ILE A 14 7.98 2.92 -0.33
N GLN A 15 8.33 1.90 0.46
CA GLN A 15 8.57 0.56 -0.06
C GLN A 15 7.72 -0.45 0.70
N GLY A 16 7.25 -1.50 0.02
CA GLY A 16 6.47 -2.54 0.64
C GLY A 16 6.30 -3.80 -0.18
N ILE A 17 5.62 -4.76 0.42
CA ILE A 17 5.25 -6.02 -0.23
C ILE A 17 3.72 -6.08 -0.31
N LEU A 18 3.21 -6.20 -1.53
CA LEU A 18 1.82 -6.47 -1.80
C LEU A 18 1.54 -7.96 -1.60
N HIS A 19 0.87 -8.31 -0.50
CA HIS A 19 0.40 -9.69 -0.28
C HIS A 19 -1.01 -9.84 -0.86
N LYS A 20 -1.16 -10.80 -1.78
CA LYS A 20 -2.43 -11.12 -2.44
C LYS A 20 -2.89 -12.48 -2.00
N GLN A 21 -4.16 -12.63 -1.72
CA GLN A 21 -4.85 -13.92 -1.62
C GLN A 21 -5.87 -14.02 -2.75
N ILE A 22 -5.74 -15.05 -3.54
CA ILE A 22 -6.54 -15.33 -4.71
C ILE A 22 -7.37 -16.56 -4.40
N PHE A 23 -8.69 -16.42 -4.32
CA PHE A 23 -9.62 -17.55 -4.22
C PHE A 23 -10.29 -17.75 -5.57
N PHE A 24 -10.34 -18.97 -6.04
CA PHE A 24 -10.85 -19.31 -7.37
C PHE A 24 -11.51 -20.70 -7.42
N VAL A 25 -12.52 -20.88 -8.25
CA VAL A 25 -13.09 -22.19 -8.54
C VAL A 25 -12.39 -22.75 -9.78
N GLY A 26 -11.83 -23.94 -9.63
CA GLY A 26 -11.22 -24.65 -10.72
C GLY A 26 -12.24 -25.39 -11.60
N GLU A 27 -11.75 -26.03 -12.66
CA GLU A 27 -12.55 -26.95 -13.50
C GLU A 27 -13.09 -28.16 -12.72
N ASP A 28 -12.54 -28.43 -11.51
CA ASP A 28 -12.97 -29.48 -10.58
C ASP A 28 -14.14 -29.07 -9.68
N ASN A 29 -14.67 -27.87 -9.88
CA ASN A 29 -15.77 -27.30 -9.08
C ASN A 29 -15.42 -27.05 -7.60
N ILE A 30 -14.12 -26.90 -7.26
CA ILE A 30 -13.63 -26.69 -5.90
C ILE A 30 -13.03 -25.28 -5.80
N VAL A 31 -13.24 -24.61 -4.65
CA VAL A 31 -12.57 -23.34 -4.32
C VAL A 31 -11.10 -23.62 -4.03
N HIS A 32 -10.22 -23.02 -4.80
CA HIS A 32 -8.78 -23.02 -4.60
C HIS A 32 -8.31 -21.69 -4.04
N HIS A 33 -7.21 -21.72 -3.28
CA HIS A 33 -6.57 -20.54 -2.73
C HIS A 33 -5.12 -20.48 -3.17
N GLN A 34 -4.69 -19.31 -3.63
CA GLN A 34 -3.31 -19.01 -3.95
C GLN A 34 -2.92 -17.66 -3.35
N SER A 35 -1.73 -17.58 -2.74
CA SER A 35 -1.16 -16.31 -2.26
C SER A 35 0.02 -15.88 -3.13
N GLU A 36 0.21 -14.58 -3.29
CA GLU A 36 1.33 -13.98 -4.00
C GLU A 36 1.80 -12.72 -3.27
N ASP A 37 3.11 -12.54 -3.18
CA ASP A 37 3.75 -11.34 -2.62
C ASP A 37 4.43 -10.55 -3.75
N VAL A 38 4.00 -9.30 -3.95
CA VAL A 38 4.55 -8.40 -4.97
C VAL A 38 5.20 -7.21 -4.29
N PRO A 39 6.54 -7.05 -4.38
CA PRO A 39 7.22 -5.88 -3.83
C PRO A 39 6.88 -4.64 -4.66
N PHE A 40 6.74 -3.51 -3.99
CA PHE A 40 6.60 -2.20 -4.62
C PHE A 40 7.48 -1.16 -3.96
N SER A 41 7.82 -0.11 -4.70
CA SER A 41 8.55 1.06 -4.20
C SER A 41 8.05 2.30 -4.91
N THR A 42 7.72 3.35 -4.13
CA THR A 42 7.32 4.65 -4.66
C THR A 42 7.90 5.78 -3.81
N PHE A 43 7.77 7.04 -4.23
CA PHE A 43 8.22 8.19 -3.46
C PHE A 43 7.30 9.39 -3.65
N LEU A 44 7.28 10.28 -2.65
CA LEU A 44 6.67 11.59 -2.68
C LEU A 44 7.74 12.67 -2.44
N ASP A 45 7.66 13.77 -3.20
CA ASP A 45 8.44 14.97 -2.92
C ASP A 45 7.68 15.83 -1.89
N ILE A 46 8.31 16.12 -0.74
CA ILE A 46 7.77 16.96 0.33
C ILE A 46 8.85 17.96 0.73
N PHE A 47 8.70 19.19 0.28
CA PHE A 47 9.64 20.26 0.53
C PHE A 47 9.84 20.53 2.03
N GLY A 48 11.10 20.58 2.47
CA GLY A 48 11.48 20.81 3.85
C GLY A 48 11.45 19.55 4.74
N ALA A 49 11.22 18.37 4.16
CA ALA A 49 11.38 17.11 4.90
C ALA A 49 12.86 16.76 5.07
N GLU A 50 13.26 16.43 6.32
CA GLU A 50 14.64 16.08 6.67
C GLU A 50 14.69 14.77 7.47
N PRO A 51 15.82 14.02 7.40
CA PRO A 51 16.02 12.83 8.21
C PRO A 51 15.81 13.08 9.70
N GLY A 52 15.06 12.21 10.38
CA GLY A 52 14.75 12.31 11.82
C GLY A 52 13.41 12.98 12.13
N MET A 53 12.71 13.54 11.17
CA MET A 53 11.33 14.02 11.32
C MET A 53 10.34 12.84 11.42
N ASN A 54 9.16 13.10 11.98
CA ASN A 54 8.11 12.08 12.07
C ASN A 54 7.31 12.05 10.78
N VAL A 55 7.03 10.83 10.29
CA VAL A 55 6.20 10.61 9.10
C VAL A 55 4.99 9.75 9.44
N GLN A 56 3.84 10.18 8.98
CA GLN A 56 2.59 9.42 9.00
C GLN A 56 2.19 9.13 7.56
N VAL A 57 1.87 7.88 7.25
CA VAL A 57 1.39 7.46 5.93
C VAL A 57 0.08 6.69 6.08
N HIS A 58 -0.92 7.09 5.30
CA HIS A 58 -2.23 6.43 5.23
C HIS A 58 -2.42 5.91 3.80
N PRO A 59 -2.21 4.61 3.55
CA PRO A 59 -2.50 4.01 2.25
C PRO A 59 -3.98 3.68 2.13
N THR A 60 -4.55 3.92 0.96
CA THR A 60 -5.92 3.55 0.59
C THR A 60 -5.91 2.82 -0.75
N ILE A 61 -6.54 1.65 -0.83
CA ILE A 61 -6.76 0.99 -2.11
C ILE A 61 -7.97 1.62 -2.78
N GLU A 62 -7.75 2.31 -3.90
CA GLU A 62 -8.82 2.98 -4.63
C GLU A 62 -9.59 2.03 -5.54
N THR A 63 -8.86 1.14 -6.23
CA THR A 63 -9.49 0.18 -7.14
C THR A 63 -8.60 -1.03 -7.40
N VAL A 64 -9.25 -2.17 -7.66
CA VAL A 64 -8.64 -3.41 -8.14
C VAL A 64 -9.31 -3.77 -9.45
N LEU A 65 -8.54 -3.82 -10.54
CA LEU A 65 -8.99 -4.25 -11.86
C LEU A 65 -8.33 -5.58 -12.18
N PHE A 66 -9.08 -6.49 -12.79
CA PHE A 66 -8.55 -7.79 -13.18
C PHE A 66 -9.13 -8.28 -14.50
N ASN A 67 -8.38 -9.14 -15.19
CA ASN A 67 -8.81 -9.80 -16.43
C ASN A 67 -8.17 -11.19 -16.52
N LEU A 68 -8.98 -12.22 -16.66
CA LEU A 68 -8.51 -13.58 -16.91
C LEU A 68 -8.12 -13.70 -18.39
N LEU A 69 -6.81 -13.77 -18.66
CA LEU A 69 -6.27 -13.85 -20.02
C LEU A 69 -6.37 -15.27 -20.61
N THR A 70 -6.16 -16.28 -19.75
CA THR A 70 -6.36 -17.71 -20.04
C THR A 70 -6.88 -18.37 -18.77
N PRO A 71 -7.39 -19.60 -18.78
CA PRO A 71 -7.85 -20.30 -17.58
C PRO A 71 -6.84 -20.36 -16.44
N THR A 72 -5.54 -20.15 -16.71
CA THR A 72 -4.46 -20.17 -15.71
C THR A 72 -3.69 -18.86 -15.59
N LEU A 73 -4.07 -17.80 -16.32
CA LEU A 73 -3.31 -16.55 -16.36
C LEU A 73 -4.21 -15.35 -16.04
N LEU A 74 -4.06 -14.81 -14.84
CA LEU A 74 -4.81 -13.67 -14.34
C LEU A 74 -3.97 -12.38 -14.36
N HIS A 75 -4.39 -11.39 -15.13
CA HIS A 75 -3.83 -10.05 -15.16
C HIS A 75 -4.55 -9.16 -14.17
N GLN A 76 -3.80 -8.40 -13.35
CA GLN A 76 -4.34 -7.57 -12.28
C GLN A 76 -3.68 -6.19 -12.25
N LYS A 77 -4.49 -5.16 -11.97
CA LYS A 77 -4.05 -3.78 -11.70
C LYS A 77 -4.62 -3.32 -10.38
N VAL A 78 -3.80 -2.75 -9.51
CA VAL A 78 -4.22 -2.15 -8.24
C VAL A 78 -3.76 -0.71 -8.20
N VAL A 79 -4.67 0.21 -7.93
CA VAL A 79 -4.37 1.61 -7.68
C VAL A 79 -4.40 1.85 -6.19
N ILE A 80 -3.27 2.34 -5.65
CA ILE A 80 -3.10 2.66 -4.23
C ILE A 80 -2.85 4.15 -4.11
N GLU A 81 -3.64 4.85 -3.30
CA GLU A 81 -3.38 6.22 -2.88
C GLU A 81 -2.60 6.22 -1.56
N PHE A 82 -1.55 7.03 -1.46
CA PHE A 82 -0.78 7.28 -0.25
C PHE A 82 -0.94 8.74 0.18
N PHE A 83 -1.63 8.99 1.28
CA PHE A 83 -1.59 10.27 1.97
C PHE A 83 -0.40 10.28 2.94
N VAL A 84 0.48 11.30 2.83
CA VAL A 84 1.71 11.42 3.63
C VAL A 84 1.72 12.75 4.36
N LYS A 85 2.06 12.71 5.66
CA LYS A 85 2.23 13.88 6.52
C LYS A 85 3.57 13.81 7.23
N VAL A 86 4.39 14.85 7.09
CA VAL A 86 5.68 15.01 7.79
C VAL A 86 5.55 16.07 8.87
N THR A 87 6.02 15.76 10.10
CA THR A 87 6.00 16.67 11.23
C THR A 87 7.35 16.74 11.92
N GLU A 88 7.71 17.92 12.39
CA GLU A 88 8.85 18.17 13.26
C GLU A 88 8.38 18.57 14.67
N SER A 89 9.04 18.03 15.72
CA SER A 89 8.76 18.45 17.09
C SER A 89 9.56 19.69 17.43
N THR A 90 8.88 20.83 17.55
CA THR A 90 9.50 22.11 17.92
C THR A 90 9.09 22.58 19.32
N GLN A 91 10.00 23.28 20.01
CA GLN A 91 9.70 23.93 21.29
C GLN A 91 9.28 25.38 21.05
N LEU A 92 8.02 25.69 21.41
CA LEU A 92 7.49 27.05 21.34
C LEU A 92 7.28 27.61 22.76
N ASN A 93 7.71 28.84 22.97
CA ASN A 93 7.32 29.61 24.14
C ASN A 93 6.01 30.36 23.82
N ILE A 94 4.89 29.82 24.29
CA ILE A 94 3.55 30.31 23.94
C ILE A 94 3.12 31.50 24.82
N LEU A 95 3.87 31.81 25.92
CA LEU A 95 3.62 32.88 26.83
C LEU A 95 4.86 33.78 26.97
N GLU A 96 4.70 35.10 26.75
CA GLU A 96 5.66 36.10 27.25
C GLU A 96 5.61 36.09 28.76
N GLY A 97 6.46 35.29 29.42
CA GLY A 97 6.53 35.18 30.88
C GLY A 97 7.18 33.89 31.35
N ALA A 98 7.23 33.68 32.68
CA ALA A 98 7.86 32.51 33.33
C ALA A 98 6.98 31.25 33.29
N GLY A 99 6.37 30.92 32.15
CA GLY A 99 5.58 29.69 31.94
C GLY A 99 6.44 28.49 31.56
N PRO A 100 5.92 27.26 31.71
CA PRO A 100 6.61 26.04 31.24
C PRO A 100 6.71 26.03 29.70
N LEU A 101 7.84 25.55 29.19
CA LEU A 101 8.01 25.29 27.77
C LEU A 101 7.08 24.14 27.32
N VAL A 102 6.30 24.37 26.27
CA VAL A 102 5.42 23.35 25.67
C VAL A 102 6.05 22.86 24.36
N ARG A 103 6.13 21.54 24.20
CA ARG A 103 6.51 20.91 22.93
C ARG A 103 5.27 20.69 22.08
N ILE A 104 5.33 21.11 20.83
CA ILE A 104 4.27 20.87 19.85
C ILE A 104 4.88 20.30 18.57
N ASP A 105 4.12 19.48 17.85
CA ASP A 105 4.50 19.01 16.53
C ASP A 105 4.07 20.04 15.48
N GLN A 106 5.02 20.48 14.67
CA GLN A 106 4.79 21.36 13.54
C GLN A 106 4.68 20.51 12.27
N VAL A 107 3.62 20.73 11.46
CA VAL A 107 3.50 20.13 10.14
C VAL A 107 4.50 20.78 9.21
N ILE A 108 5.42 20.00 8.64
CA ILE A 108 6.40 20.47 7.67
C ILE A 108 5.81 20.39 6.27
N GLY A 109 5.10 19.30 5.95
CA GLY A 109 4.42 19.14 4.67
C GLY A 109 3.41 17.99 4.68
N GLU A 110 2.51 18.05 3.72
CA GLU A 110 1.53 17.01 3.44
C GLU A 110 1.48 16.78 1.93
N GLY A 111 1.24 15.56 1.50
CA GLY A 111 1.11 15.23 0.09
C GLY A 111 0.31 13.95 -0.13
N THR A 112 -0.20 13.82 -1.34
CA THR A 112 -0.94 12.63 -1.80
C THR A 112 -0.31 12.10 -3.06
N LYS A 113 -0.17 10.79 -3.18
CA LYS A 113 0.30 10.12 -4.39
C LYS A 113 -0.52 8.87 -4.66
N GLN A 114 -0.85 8.68 -5.93
CA GLN A 114 -1.43 7.44 -6.43
C GLN A 114 -0.35 6.55 -7.06
N GLU A 115 -0.39 5.27 -6.76
CA GLU A 115 0.50 4.26 -7.34
C GLU A 115 -0.31 3.17 -8.01
N LEU A 116 0.05 2.84 -9.27
CA LEU A 116 -0.56 1.76 -10.03
C LEU A 116 0.32 0.52 -9.93
N LEU A 117 -0.18 -0.54 -9.31
CA LEU A 117 0.46 -1.85 -9.28
C LEU A 117 -0.21 -2.77 -10.30
N GLU A 118 0.53 -3.11 -11.35
CA GLU A 118 0.08 -4.01 -12.42
C GLU A 118 0.91 -5.29 -12.40
N ASN A 119 0.25 -6.44 -12.35
CA ASN A 119 0.91 -7.73 -12.42
C ASN A 119 0.00 -8.81 -12.99
N THR A 120 0.63 -9.89 -13.45
CA THR A 120 -0.05 -11.07 -13.97
C THR A 120 0.22 -12.25 -13.04
N VAL A 121 -0.84 -12.93 -12.62
CA VAL A 121 -0.79 -14.08 -11.72
C VAL A 121 -1.09 -15.35 -12.50
N THR A 122 -0.28 -16.40 -12.34
CA THR A 122 -0.59 -17.74 -12.81
C THR A 122 -1.38 -18.45 -11.72
N LEU A 123 -2.62 -18.84 -12.06
CA LEU A 123 -3.47 -19.62 -11.16
C LEU A 123 -3.02 -21.08 -11.14
N ASN A 124 -3.07 -21.73 -9.96
CA ASN A 124 -2.66 -23.15 -9.76
C ASN A 124 -3.62 -24.15 -10.38
N VAL A 125 -4.88 -23.74 -10.66
CA VAL A 125 -5.87 -24.51 -11.40
C VAL A 125 -6.62 -23.62 -12.37
N PRO A 126 -7.19 -24.13 -13.47
CA PRO A 126 -7.99 -23.36 -14.42
C PRO A 126 -9.23 -22.75 -13.75
N ALA A 127 -9.49 -21.46 -13.99
CA ALA A 127 -10.68 -20.73 -13.55
C ALA A 127 -11.62 -20.48 -14.72
N VAL A 128 -12.92 -20.55 -14.48
CA VAL A 128 -13.95 -20.23 -15.47
C VAL A 128 -14.35 -18.76 -15.40
N LYS A 129 -14.52 -18.21 -14.18
CA LYS A 129 -14.92 -16.82 -13.95
C LYS A 129 -14.31 -16.32 -12.66
N ILE A 130 -13.87 -15.06 -12.63
CA ILE A 130 -13.54 -14.32 -11.39
C ILE A 130 -14.80 -13.61 -10.93
N ASP A 131 -15.19 -13.79 -9.64
CA ASP A 131 -16.37 -13.18 -9.06
C ASP A 131 -16.04 -11.86 -8.37
N ASP A 132 -15.09 -11.88 -7.43
CA ASP A 132 -14.66 -10.69 -6.69
C ASP A 132 -13.16 -10.73 -6.37
N ILE A 133 -12.56 -9.54 -6.17
CA ILE A 133 -11.19 -9.38 -5.65
C ILE A 133 -11.21 -8.34 -4.54
N THR A 134 -10.95 -8.78 -3.31
CA THR A 134 -10.70 -7.86 -2.20
C THR A 134 -9.22 -7.59 -2.03
N ALA A 135 -8.86 -6.37 -1.59
CA ALA A 135 -7.48 -5.99 -1.41
C ALA A 135 -7.30 -5.17 -0.12
N GLU A 136 -6.23 -5.47 0.64
CA GLU A 136 -5.88 -4.82 1.90
C GLU A 136 -4.37 -4.56 1.95
N ILE A 137 -3.96 -3.37 2.42
CA ILE A 137 -2.55 -3.06 2.65
C ILE A 137 -2.19 -3.44 4.08
N ARG A 138 -1.14 -4.26 4.24
CA ARG A 138 -0.62 -4.70 5.54
C ARG A 138 0.84 -4.32 5.69
N ASP A 139 1.30 -4.30 6.95
CA ASP A 139 2.72 -4.13 7.33
C ASP A 139 3.37 -2.90 6.64
N LEU A 140 2.75 -1.73 6.78
CA LEU A 140 3.22 -0.46 6.24
C LEU A 140 4.48 0.02 6.99
N ALA A 141 5.66 0.19 6.33
CA ALA A 141 6.85 0.84 6.84
C ALA A 141 7.10 2.18 6.15
N ILE A 142 7.57 3.17 6.90
CA ILE A 142 7.73 4.53 6.43
C ILE A 142 9.11 5.02 6.80
N GLU A 143 9.91 5.45 5.83
CA GLU A 143 11.22 6.06 6.03
C GLU A 143 11.21 7.48 5.45
N VAL A 144 11.67 8.46 6.23
CA VAL A 144 11.81 9.85 5.79
C VAL A 144 13.28 10.11 5.48
N ILE A 145 13.57 10.44 4.24
CA ILE A 145 14.87 10.92 3.77
C ILE A 145 14.74 12.38 3.36
N GLU A 146 15.84 13.09 3.14
CA GLU A 146 15.83 14.49 2.76
C GLU A 146 14.90 14.71 1.55
N ASP A 147 13.84 15.54 1.72
CA ASP A 147 12.80 15.87 0.74
C ASP A 147 11.92 14.72 0.23
N LYS A 148 11.99 13.52 0.82
CA LYS A 148 11.19 12.36 0.37
C LYS A 148 10.73 11.48 1.53
N VAL A 149 9.55 10.92 1.39
CA VAL A 149 9.04 9.82 2.23
C VAL A 149 9.03 8.54 1.40
N ILE A 150 9.74 7.51 1.90
CA ILE A 150 9.68 6.15 1.34
C ILE A 150 8.59 5.38 2.07
N ILE A 151 7.60 4.86 1.37
CA ILE A 151 6.52 4.05 1.93
C ILE A 151 6.60 2.64 1.33
N GLN A 152 6.71 1.61 2.18
CA GLN A 152 6.71 0.19 1.79
C GLN A 152 5.54 -0.52 2.46
N GLY A 153 4.85 -1.43 1.78
CA GLY A 153 3.73 -2.17 2.35
C GLY A 153 3.44 -3.49 1.64
N ILE A 154 2.55 -4.28 2.23
CA ILE A 154 2.06 -5.51 1.65
C ILE A 154 0.61 -5.29 1.22
N LEU A 155 0.29 -5.42 -0.06
CA LEU A 155 -1.08 -5.50 -0.55
C LEU A 155 -1.56 -6.95 -0.48
N HIS A 156 -2.49 -7.21 0.43
CA HIS A 156 -3.19 -8.48 0.53
C HIS A 156 -4.40 -8.46 -0.38
N LYS A 157 -4.49 -9.39 -1.33
CA LYS A 157 -5.66 -9.56 -2.20
C LYS A 157 -6.30 -10.91 -1.98
N GLN A 158 -7.63 -10.94 -1.92
CA GLN A 158 -8.45 -12.13 -1.97
C GLN A 158 -9.24 -12.11 -3.28
N ILE A 159 -9.18 -13.19 -4.03
CA ILE A 159 -9.88 -13.33 -5.31
C ILE A 159 -10.90 -14.46 -5.17
N PHE A 160 -12.17 -14.13 -5.36
CA PHE A 160 -13.29 -15.07 -5.35
C PHE A 160 -13.71 -15.33 -6.80
N PHE A 161 -14.03 -16.59 -7.13
CA PHE A 161 -14.51 -16.91 -8.46
C PHE A 161 -15.41 -18.16 -8.55
N ILE A 162 -16.17 -18.23 -9.64
CA ILE A 162 -17.25 -19.16 -9.91
C ILE A 162 -16.86 -20.13 -11.04
N ASP A 163 -17.32 -21.36 -10.96
CA ASP A 163 -17.14 -22.38 -11.98
C ASP A 163 -18.27 -22.49 -13.01
N GLU A 164 -18.21 -23.52 -13.89
CA GLU A 164 -19.21 -23.76 -14.93
C GLU A 164 -20.60 -24.16 -14.37
N ASP A 165 -20.71 -24.65 -13.13
CA ASP A 165 -21.96 -25.06 -12.50
C ASP A 165 -22.60 -23.96 -11.63
N ASN A 166 -22.04 -22.74 -11.62
CA ASN A 166 -22.55 -21.54 -10.93
C ASN A 166 -22.64 -21.68 -9.41
N ILE A 167 -21.75 -22.48 -8.79
CA ILE A 167 -21.69 -22.65 -7.34
C ILE A 167 -20.71 -21.63 -6.76
N GLU A 168 -21.21 -20.76 -5.89
CA GLU A 168 -20.48 -19.80 -5.08
C GLU A 168 -20.02 -20.48 -3.78
N TYR A 169 -18.72 -20.46 -3.48
CA TYR A 169 -18.16 -20.92 -2.23
C TYR A 169 -17.39 -19.80 -1.53
#